data_f5153c6b1c1f4e2d0a84edc0c2bb3f57
#
_entry.id   f5153c6b1c1f4e2d0a84edc0c2bb3f57
#
_cell.length_a   1.000
_cell.length_b   1.000
_cell.length_c   1.000
_cell.angle_alpha   90.00
_cell.angle_beta   90.00
_cell.angle_gamma   90.00
#
_symmetry.space_group_name_H-M   'P 1'
#
loop_
_entity.id
_entity.type
_entity.pdbx_description
1 polymer ?
#
loop_
_entity_poly.entity_id
_entity_poly.type
_entity_poly.pdbx_seq_one_letter_code
_entity_poly.pdbx_strand_id
1 'polypeptide(L)'
;MQKSVDLGNTVFSNEKKLVLIAGPCVLESYEHAKMMTESLLEITSRLKIDFVYKSSFDKANRTSINSERGLGIDHSIEIFNKLRSEYGIHILTDIHNVDDCDKIKDHVDI
;
A
#
# COMPACT_ATOMS: atom_id res chain seq x y z
N MET A 1 -21.18 -4.02 -19.57
CA MET A 1 -19.87 -3.57 -20.08
C MET A 1 -18.81 -3.71 -19.01
N GLN A 2 -17.73 -4.40 -19.30
CA GLN A 2 -16.61 -4.49 -18.37
C GLN A 2 -15.86 -3.18 -18.30
N LYS A 3 -15.52 -2.76 -17.08
CA LYS A 3 -14.72 -1.57 -16.85
C LYS A 3 -13.35 -1.99 -16.33
N SER A 4 -12.34 -1.22 -16.69
CA SER A 4 -10.99 -1.40 -16.16
C SER A 4 -10.55 -0.16 -15.42
N VAL A 5 -9.64 -0.36 -14.47
CA VAL A 5 -8.97 0.72 -13.74
C VAL A 5 -7.49 0.62 -14.04
N ASP A 6 -6.93 1.68 -14.58
CA ASP A 6 -5.56 1.72 -15.08
C ASP A 6 -4.68 2.59 -14.18
N LEU A 7 -3.61 1.99 -13.66
CA LEU A 7 -2.59 2.72 -12.87
C LEU A 7 -1.30 2.92 -13.67
N GLY A 8 -1.39 2.90 -15.01
CA GLY A 8 -0.24 2.98 -15.88
C GLY A 8 0.23 1.59 -16.31
N ASN A 9 1.09 0.97 -15.52
CA ASN A 9 1.61 -0.36 -15.84
C ASN A 9 0.82 -1.51 -15.16
N THR A 10 -0.20 -1.20 -14.40
CA THR A 10 -1.05 -2.18 -13.71
C THR A 10 -2.52 -1.88 -14.03
N VAL A 11 -3.23 -2.89 -14.53
CA VAL A 11 -4.62 -2.75 -14.94
C VAL A 11 -5.50 -3.72 -14.16
N PHE A 12 -6.48 -3.19 -13.45
CA PHE A 12 -7.50 -3.98 -12.76
C PHE A 12 -8.66 -4.21 -13.71
N SER A 13 -8.93 -5.47 -14.04
CA SER A 13 -10.01 -5.84 -14.96
C SER A 13 -10.41 -7.29 -14.76
N ASN A 14 -11.69 -7.59 -14.92
CA ASN A 14 -12.16 -8.98 -14.88
C ASN A 14 -11.68 -9.80 -16.08
N GLU A 15 -11.16 -9.14 -17.11
CA GLU A 15 -10.66 -9.78 -18.33
C GLU A 15 -9.13 -9.96 -18.33
N LYS A 16 -8.46 -9.48 -17.28
CA LYS A 16 -7.01 -9.53 -17.14
C LYS A 16 -6.61 -10.44 -15.99
N LYS A 17 -5.31 -10.69 -15.86
CA LYS A 17 -4.79 -11.42 -14.71
C LYS A 17 -5.13 -10.72 -13.42
N LEU A 18 -5.27 -11.50 -12.37
CA LEU A 18 -5.48 -10.99 -11.03
C LEU A 18 -4.35 -10.03 -10.62
N VAL A 19 -4.71 -8.92 -10.00
CA VAL A 19 -3.76 -8.03 -9.33
C VAL A 19 -3.87 -8.28 -7.83
N LEU A 20 -2.75 -8.51 -7.18
CA LEU A 20 -2.72 -8.72 -5.73
C LEU A 20 -2.52 -7.40 -5.01
N ILE A 21 -3.45 -7.07 -4.12
CA ILE A 21 -3.29 -5.97 -3.17
C ILE A 21 -2.96 -6.60 -1.82
N ALA A 22 -1.76 -6.39 -1.32
CA ALA A 22 -1.31 -7.04 -0.10
C ALA A 22 -0.24 -6.23 0.62
N GLY A 23 -0.14 -6.43 1.93
CA GLY A 23 0.85 -5.80 2.77
C GLY A 23 0.53 -6.03 4.24
N PRO A 24 1.39 -5.53 5.15
CA PRO A 24 1.11 -5.63 6.59
C PRO A 24 -0.12 -4.78 6.94
N CYS A 25 -0.85 -5.21 7.95
CA CYS A 25 -2.06 -4.53 8.39
C CYS A 25 -1.79 -3.04 8.66
N VAL A 26 -0.65 -2.73 9.30
CA VAL A 26 -0.25 -1.38 9.63
C VAL A 26 1.26 -1.23 9.46
N LEU A 27 1.72 -0.02 9.11
CA LEU A 27 3.15 0.28 9.07
C LEU A 27 3.74 0.25 10.47
N GLU A 28 4.78 -0.57 10.66
CA GLU A 28 5.49 -0.69 11.94
C GLU A 28 6.86 -0.02 11.87
N SER A 29 7.54 -0.17 10.74
CA SER A 29 8.86 0.43 10.47
C SER A 29 9.16 0.34 8.99
N TYR A 30 10.15 1.11 8.53
CA TYR A 30 10.63 0.98 7.17
C TYR A 30 11.20 -0.42 6.90
N GLU A 31 11.99 -0.95 7.83
CA GLU A 31 12.63 -2.27 7.70
C GLU A 31 11.59 -3.37 7.57
N HIS A 32 10.53 -3.31 8.34
CA HIS A 32 9.43 -4.27 8.26
C HIS A 32 8.70 -4.16 6.92
N ALA A 33 8.37 -2.93 6.50
CA ALA A 33 7.71 -2.69 5.22
C ALA A 33 8.57 -3.16 4.04
N LYS A 34 9.88 -2.94 4.11
CA LYS A 34 10.84 -3.39 3.10
C LYS A 34 10.86 -4.92 3.00
N MET A 35 10.96 -5.60 4.13
CA MET A 35 10.96 -7.06 4.18
C MET A 35 9.67 -7.63 3.56
N MET A 36 8.51 -7.06 3.92
CA MET A 36 7.22 -7.48 3.38
C MET A 36 7.14 -7.23 1.87
N THR A 37 7.61 -6.06 1.41
CA THR A 37 7.62 -5.72 0.00
C THR A 37 8.47 -6.68 -0.81
N GLU A 38 9.68 -6.97 -0.34
CA GLU A 38 10.57 -7.89 -1.03
C GLU A 38 9.99 -9.30 -1.12
N SER A 39 9.39 -9.79 -0.04
CA SER A 39 8.74 -11.11 -0.03
C SER A 39 7.56 -11.18 -0.99
N LEU A 40 6.72 -10.14 -1.00
CA LEU A 40 5.56 -10.08 -1.88
C LEU A 40 5.97 -9.93 -3.35
N LEU A 41 7.00 -9.14 -3.64
CA LEU A 41 7.54 -9.02 -5.00
C LEU A 41 8.10 -10.35 -5.51
N GLU A 42 8.80 -11.11 -4.67
CA GLU A 42 9.30 -12.41 -5.05
C GLU A 42 8.16 -13.35 -5.45
N ILE A 43 7.12 -13.41 -4.62
CA ILE A 43 5.97 -14.29 -4.87
C ILE A 43 5.23 -13.87 -6.13
N THR A 44 4.92 -12.59 -6.26
CA THR A 44 4.13 -12.10 -7.41
C THR A 44 4.91 -12.17 -8.71
N SER A 45 6.21 -11.93 -8.67
CA SER A 45 7.08 -12.09 -9.85
C SER A 45 7.11 -13.54 -10.33
N ARG A 46 7.22 -14.48 -9.40
CA ARG A 46 7.20 -15.90 -9.71
C ARG A 46 5.87 -16.34 -10.33
N LEU A 47 4.77 -15.80 -9.82
CA LEU A 47 3.41 -16.08 -10.31
C LEU A 47 3.05 -15.25 -11.54
N LYS A 48 3.86 -14.25 -11.90
CA LYS A 48 3.64 -13.35 -13.05
C LYS A 48 2.31 -12.59 -12.93
N ILE A 49 2.04 -12.08 -11.73
CA ILE A 49 0.89 -11.21 -11.46
C ILE A 49 1.39 -9.87 -10.94
N ASP A 50 0.59 -8.83 -11.16
CA ASP A 50 0.91 -7.50 -10.67
C ASP A 50 0.57 -7.37 -9.18
N PHE A 51 1.25 -6.44 -8.51
CA PHE A 51 1.17 -6.28 -7.08
C PHE A 51 1.03 -4.80 -6.70
N VAL A 52 0.12 -4.53 -5.77
CA VAL A 52 -0.02 -3.22 -5.14
C VAL A 52 0.22 -3.42 -3.64
N TYR A 53 1.20 -2.70 -3.10
CA TYR A 53 1.48 -2.74 -1.67
C TYR A 53 0.39 -2.00 -0.91
N LYS A 54 -0.11 -2.60 0.16
CA LYS A 54 -1.12 -1.96 1.02
C LYS A 54 -0.71 -2.05 2.48
N SER A 55 -0.76 -0.93 3.18
CA SER A 55 -0.77 -0.90 4.65
C SER A 55 -1.40 0.39 5.12
N SER A 56 -1.93 0.37 6.35
CA SER A 56 -2.48 1.55 6.99
C SER A 56 -1.37 2.34 7.68
N PHE A 57 -1.50 3.66 7.71
CA PHE A 57 -0.61 4.49 8.52
C PHE A 57 -1.15 4.69 9.95
N ASP A 58 -2.44 4.40 10.16
CA ASP A 58 -3.08 4.50 11.47
C ASP A 58 -4.27 3.53 11.52
N LYS A 59 -4.41 2.81 12.63
CA LYS A 59 -5.55 1.95 12.90
C LYS A 59 -6.50 2.66 13.87
N ALA A 60 -7.13 3.72 13.41
CA ALA A 60 -8.03 4.55 14.20
C ALA A 60 -9.23 3.79 14.76
N ASN A 61 -9.58 2.64 14.14
CA ASN A 61 -10.71 1.81 14.59
C ASN A 61 -10.35 0.79 15.67
N ARG A 62 -9.10 0.76 16.15
CA ARG A 62 -8.72 -0.14 17.23
C ARG A 62 -9.29 0.35 18.57
N THR A 63 -9.80 -0.59 19.35
CA THR A 63 -10.50 -0.29 20.61
C THR A 63 -9.59 -0.36 21.83
N SER A 64 -8.45 -1.07 21.74
CA SER A 64 -7.52 -1.21 22.85
C SER A 64 -6.44 -0.13 22.79
N ILE A 65 -6.20 0.53 23.92
CA ILE A 65 -5.13 1.54 24.03
C ILE A 65 -3.74 0.91 23.83
N ASN A 66 -3.60 -0.38 24.08
CA ASN A 66 -2.34 -1.10 23.92
C ASN A 66 -2.16 -1.69 22.54
N SER A 67 -3.15 -1.54 21.65
CA SER A 67 -3.04 -2.03 20.27
C SER A 67 -2.14 -1.14 19.45
N GLU A 68 -1.36 -1.75 18.56
CA GLU A 68 -0.54 -1.02 17.60
C GLU A 68 -1.43 -0.24 16.64
N ARG A 69 -1.30 1.09 16.61
CA ARG A 69 -2.07 1.94 15.73
C ARG A 69 -1.33 2.32 14.45
N GLY A 70 0.00 2.34 14.49
CA GLY A 70 0.81 2.76 13.36
C GLY A 70 1.70 3.95 13.69
N LEU A 71 2.43 4.40 12.67
CA LEU A 71 3.47 5.43 12.81
C LEU A 71 2.95 6.86 12.63
N GLY A 72 1.70 7.00 12.19
CA GLY A 72 1.15 8.30 11.82
C GLY A 72 1.47 8.68 10.38
N ILE A 73 0.77 9.70 9.87
CA ILE A 73 0.79 10.02 8.45
C ILE A 73 2.14 10.55 7.95
N ASP A 74 2.78 11.43 8.70
CA ASP A 74 4.02 12.07 8.24
C ASP A 74 5.16 11.06 8.10
N HIS A 75 5.36 10.22 9.10
CA HIS A 75 6.37 9.17 9.06
C HIS A 75 6.05 8.14 7.98
N SER A 76 4.78 7.81 7.82
CA SER A 76 4.33 6.85 6.80
C SER A 76 4.57 7.35 5.39
N ILE A 77 4.38 8.65 5.14
CA ILE A 77 4.67 9.25 3.84
C ILE A 77 6.14 9.04 3.46
N GLU A 78 7.06 9.22 4.40
CA GLU A 78 8.48 8.99 4.16
C GLU A 78 8.74 7.54 3.74
N ILE A 79 8.12 6.59 4.43
CA ILE A 79 8.27 5.17 4.14
C ILE A 79 7.66 4.83 2.77
N PHE A 80 6.46 5.31 2.48
CA PHE A 80 5.82 5.09 1.17
C PHE A 80 6.69 5.62 0.02
N ASN A 81 7.23 6.81 0.17
CA ASN A 81 8.10 7.39 -0.85
C ASN A 81 9.37 6.57 -1.06
N LYS A 82 9.96 6.05 0.01
CA LYS A 82 11.13 5.17 -0.08
C LYS A 82 10.81 3.88 -0.82
N LEU A 83 9.69 3.24 -0.48
CA LEU A 83 9.27 2.00 -1.13
C LEU A 83 9.01 2.21 -2.62
N ARG A 84 8.35 3.30 -2.98
CA ARG A 84 8.09 3.65 -4.39
C ARG A 84 9.39 3.90 -5.14
N SER A 85 10.31 4.62 -4.54
CA SER A 85 11.61 4.95 -5.14
C SER A 85 12.48 3.71 -5.33
N GLU A 86 12.54 2.84 -4.33
CA GLU A 86 13.41 1.65 -4.37
C GLU A 86 12.86 0.52 -5.23
N TYR A 87 11.55 0.33 -5.23
CA TYR A 87 10.93 -0.86 -5.86
C TYR A 87 10.04 -0.54 -7.04
N GLY A 88 9.70 0.73 -7.26
CA GLY A 88 8.80 1.11 -8.35
C GLY A 88 7.39 0.54 -8.20
N ILE A 89 6.95 0.27 -6.99
CA ILE A 89 5.64 -0.33 -6.72
C ILE A 89 4.55 0.72 -6.59
N HIS A 90 3.31 0.29 -6.82
CA HIS A 90 2.13 1.10 -6.48
C HIS A 90 1.79 0.89 -5.01
N ILE A 91 1.25 1.93 -4.37
CA ILE A 91 0.90 1.92 -2.96
C ILE A 91 -0.56 2.30 -2.77
N LEU A 92 -1.23 1.56 -1.91
CA LEU A 92 -2.59 1.82 -1.46
C LEU A 92 -2.58 2.00 0.05
N THR A 93 -3.32 2.99 0.55
CA THR A 93 -3.55 3.15 1.99
C THR A 93 -4.99 3.59 2.24
N ASP A 94 -5.43 3.48 3.47
CA ASP A 94 -6.73 3.99 3.89
C ASP A 94 -6.56 5.32 4.64
N ILE A 95 -7.62 6.12 4.62
CA ILE A 95 -7.65 7.41 5.31
C ILE A 95 -8.74 7.39 6.37
N HIS A 96 -8.64 8.30 7.35
CA HIS A 96 -9.55 8.31 8.48
C HIS A 96 -10.28 9.64 8.66
N ASN A 97 -9.86 10.67 7.92
CA ASN A 97 -10.56 11.96 7.90
C ASN A 97 -10.26 12.67 6.56
N VAL A 98 -10.98 13.77 6.32
CA VAL A 98 -10.87 14.50 5.05
C VAL A 98 -9.48 15.14 4.89
N ASP A 99 -8.89 15.62 5.98
CA ASP A 99 -7.58 16.27 5.91
C ASP A 99 -6.47 15.32 5.47
N ASP A 100 -6.61 14.03 5.78
CA ASP A 100 -5.66 13.01 5.35
C ASP A 100 -5.56 12.92 3.83
N CYS A 101 -6.66 13.15 3.13
CA CYS A 101 -6.67 13.12 1.66
C CYS A 101 -5.66 14.11 1.06
N ASP A 102 -5.66 15.34 1.57
CA ASP A 102 -4.75 16.37 1.05
C ASP A 102 -3.30 16.06 1.34
N LYS A 103 -3.03 15.45 2.50
CA LYS A 103 -1.67 15.10 2.89
C LYS A 103 -1.12 13.91 2.11
N ILE A 104 -1.95 12.92 1.82
CA ILE A 104 -1.48 11.62 1.31
C ILE A 104 -1.56 11.50 -0.22
N LYS A 105 -2.39 12.29 -0.88
CA LYS A 105 -2.76 12.11 -2.30
C LYS A 105 -1.59 12.05 -3.27
N ASP A 106 -0.50 12.77 -2.97
CA ASP A 106 0.66 12.82 -3.85
C ASP A 106 1.69 11.72 -3.55
N HIS A 107 1.41 10.89 -2.55
CA HIS A 107 2.37 9.91 -2.03
C HIS A 107 1.90 8.47 -2.19
N VAL A 108 0.67 8.26 -2.61
CA VAL A 108 0.10 6.94 -2.87
C VAL A 108 -0.65 6.95 -4.20
N ASP A 109 -0.92 5.76 -4.72
CA ASP A 109 -1.62 5.61 -6.00
C ASP A 109 -3.11 5.36 -5.83
N ILE A 110 -3.50 4.75 -4.70
CA ILE A 110 -4.89 4.43 -4.39
C ILE A 110 -5.16 4.78 -2.94
#